data_1362b2513c90fc108931d23818065e2e
#
_entry.id   1362b2513c90fc108931d23818065e2e
#
_cell.length_a   1.000
_cell.length_b   1.000
_cell.length_c   1.000
_cell.angle_alpha   90.00
_cell.angle_beta   90.00
_cell.angle_gamma   90.00
#
_symmetry.space_group_name_H-M   'P 1'
#
loop_
_entity.id
_entity.type
_entity.pdbx_description
1 polymer ?
#
loop_
_entity_poly.entity_id
_entity_poly.type
_entity_poly.pdbx_seq_one_letter_code
_entity_poly.pdbx_strand_id
1 'polypeptide(L)'
;NELAYRGAYAGIKEYPEGAVDAYINGTSTQIDYTDPIKAELSTPAVNKLSVKWDESASNEEKLERIITQKWLALFPLSTEGWAEQRRTGYPRFFPAFVNESNGAVNTEEGVRRVIYSSQAYDANAKGVEGGIKLLDEENSSKFGISGDKGGTHLWWDNADKGNF
;
A
#
# COMPACT_ATOMS: atom_id res chain seq x y z
N ASN A 1 -1.17 16.12 10.55
CA ASN A 1 -2.45 15.57 10.07
C ASN A 1 -3.64 16.47 10.41
N GLU A 2 -3.77 16.95 11.64
CA GLU A 2 -4.87 17.84 12.05
C GLU A 2 -4.95 19.10 11.16
N LEU A 3 -3.82 19.76 10.90
CA LEU A 3 -3.78 20.93 10.03
C LEU A 3 -4.15 20.60 8.58
N ALA A 4 -3.74 19.43 8.07
CA ALA A 4 -4.10 18.97 6.73
C ALA A 4 -5.59 18.69 6.62
N TYR A 5 -6.20 18.05 7.61
CA TYR A 5 -7.64 17.81 7.65
C TYR A 5 -8.43 19.11 7.76
N ARG A 6 -8.04 20.00 8.66
CA ARG A 6 -8.68 21.32 8.80
C ARG A 6 -8.56 22.14 7.50
N GLY A 7 -7.41 22.07 6.82
CA GLY A 7 -7.20 22.73 5.53
C GLY A 7 -8.03 22.12 4.40
N ALA A 8 -8.10 20.79 4.30
CA ALA A 8 -8.88 20.11 3.27
C ALA A 8 -10.39 20.38 3.39
N TYR A 9 -10.89 20.54 4.61
CA TYR A 9 -12.31 20.74 4.86
C TYR A 9 -12.71 22.22 5.04
N ALA A 10 -11.78 23.15 5.11
CA ALA A 10 -12.07 24.58 5.25
C ALA A 10 -12.95 25.16 4.13
N GLY A 11 -12.97 24.54 2.95
CA GLY A 11 -13.81 24.90 1.82
C GLY A 11 -15.21 24.28 1.80
N ILE A 12 -15.49 23.33 2.68
CA ILE A 12 -16.78 22.61 2.74
C ILE A 12 -17.68 23.32 3.75
N LYS A 13 -18.66 24.06 3.24
CA LYS A 13 -19.53 24.92 4.04
C LYS A 13 -20.44 24.17 5.05
N GLU A 14 -20.58 22.86 4.93
CA GLU A 14 -21.52 22.04 5.71
C GLU A 14 -20.81 20.99 6.57
N TYR A 15 -19.53 21.18 6.87
CA TYR A 15 -18.81 20.25 7.72
C TYR A 15 -19.25 20.41 9.18
N PRO A 16 -19.76 19.35 9.83
CA PRO A 16 -20.25 19.45 11.21
C PRO A 16 -19.15 19.94 12.16
N GLU A 17 -19.48 20.89 13.02
CA GLU A 17 -18.60 21.34 14.08
C GLU A 17 -18.13 20.16 14.93
N GLY A 18 -16.83 20.09 15.23
CA GLY A 18 -16.25 19.00 16.02
C GLY A 18 -16.02 17.69 15.27
N ALA A 19 -16.42 17.56 13.99
CA ALA A 19 -16.24 16.30 13.26
C ALA A 19 -14.75 15.94 13.04
N VAL A 20 -13.86 16.94 12.88
CA VAL A 20 -12.43 16.71 12.82
C VAL A 20 -11.91 16.17 14.14
N ASP A 21 -12.33 16.77 15.26
CA ASP A 21 -11.94 16.34 16.61
C ASP A 21 -12.46 14.93 16.91
N ALA A 22 -13.68 14.62 16.50
CA ALA A 22 -14.24 13.28 16.60
C ALA A 22 -13.45 12.25 15.78
N TYR A 23 -13.03 12.62 14.57
CA TYR A 23 -12.24 11.75 13.72
C TYR A 23 -10.85 11.47 14.30
N ILE A 24 -10.08 12.51 14.66
CA ILE A 24 -8.71 12.34 15.17
C ILE A 24 -8.64 11.64 16.54
N ASN A 25 -9.72 11.70 17.30
CA ASN A 25 -9.88 10.98 18.58
C ASN A 25 -10.61 9.65 18.43
N GLY A 26 -10.95 9.26 17.21
CA GLY A 26 -11.69 8.03 16.92
C GLY A 26 -10.91 6.78 17.32
N THR A 27 -11.59 5.89 18.05
CA THR A 27 -11.03 4.61 18.51
C THR A 27 -11.49 3.43 17.68
N SER A 28 -12.33 3.66 16.67
CA SER A 28 -12.79 2.60 15.75
C SER A 28 -11.62 2.12 14.89
N THR A 29 -11.60 0.82 14.66
CA THR A 29 -10.64 0.14 13.78
C THR A 29 -11.33 -0.30 12.49
N GLN A 30 -10.55 -0.77 11.53
CA GLN A 30 -11.10 -1.38 10.33
C GLN A 30 -12.01 -2.57 10.70
N ILE A 31 -13.17 -2.65 10.07
CA ILE A 31 -14.10 -3.78 10.24
C ILE A 31 -13.74 -4.90 9.27
N ASP A 32 -14.14 -6.12 9.61
CA ASP A 32 -14.03 -7.27 8.72
C ASP A 32 -14.83 -7.02 7.44
N TYR A 33 -14.28 -7.46 6.32
CA TYR A 33 -15.04 -7.48 5.08
C TYR A 33 -15.90 -8.73 5.04
N THR A 34 -17.19 -8.55 4.89
CA THR A 34 -18.15 -9.65 4.71
C THR A 34 -18.70 -9.57 3.29
N ASP A 35 -18.40 -10.57 2.48
CA ASP A 35 -18.93 -10.65 1.12
C ASP A 35 -20.42 -11.03 1.16
N PRO A 36 -21.29 -10.22 0.51
CA PRO A 36 -22.74 -10.44 0.58
C PRO A 36 -23.25 -11.63 -0.25
N ILE A 37 -22.40 -12.19 -1.11
CA ILE A 37 -22.78 -13.24 -2.07
C ILE A 37 -22.02 -14.53 -1.78
N LYS A 38 -20.71 -14.44 -1.53
CA LYS A 38 -19.81 -15.57 -1.38
C LYS A 38 -19.05 -15.48 -0.05
N ALA A 39 -19.51 -16.20 0.95
CA ALA A 39 -18.91 -16.18 2.29
C ALA A 39 -17.41 -16.50 2.29
N GLU A 40 -16.94 -17.32 1.35
CA GLU A 40 -15.53 -17.68 1.18
C GLU A 40 -14.63 -16.49 0.75
N LEU A 41 -15.21 -15.41 0.27
CA LEU A 41 -14.50 -14.17 -0.06
C LEU A 41 -14.44 -13.18 1.10
N SER A 42 -15.09 -13.50 2.22
CA SER A 42 -15.02 -12.69 3.44
C SER A 42 -13.62 -12.77 4.04
N THR A 43 -13.14 -11.64 4.59
CA THR A 43 -11.79 -11.58 5.18
C THR A 43 -11.78 -10.70 6.44
N PRO A 44 -11.06 -11.13 7.49
CA PRO A 44 -10.89 -10.30 8.68
C PRO A 44 -10.12 -9.02 8.38
N ALA A 45 -10.37 -8.01 9.20
CA ALA A 45 -9.67 -6.73 9.13
C ALA A 45 -8.15 -6.92 9.24
N VAL A 46 -7.42 -6.33 8.30
CA VAL A 46 -5.95 -6.41 8.23
C VAL A 46 -5.27 -5.25 8.98
N ASN A 47 -5.94 -4.10 9.09
CA ASN A 47 -5.50 -2.99 9.91
C ASN A 47 -6.28 -2.96 11.23
N LYS A 48 -5.57 -3.06 12.35
CA LYS A 48 -6.14 -3.09 13.71
C LYS A 48 -5.89 -1.80 14.48
N LEU A 49 -5.30 -0.81 13.86
CA LEU A 49 -5.00 0.47 14.49
C LEU A 49 -6.14 1.47 14.29
N SER A 50 -6.46 2.21 15.35
CA SER A 50 -7.39 3.34 15.27
C SER A 50 -6.67 4.60 14.77
N VAL A 51 -7.45 5.61 14.39
CA VAL A 51 -6.93 6.93 14.01
C VAL A 51 -6.27 7.63 15.17
N LYS A 52 -6.79 7.43 16.38
CA LYS A 52 -6.31 8.09 17.59
C LYS A 52 -4.82 7.85 17.79
N TRP A 53 -4.06 8.93 17.98
CA TRP A 53 -2.64 8.86 18.27
C TRP A 53 -2.37 8.25 19.64
N ASP A 54 -1.35 7.39 19.71
CA ASP A 54 -0.87 6.77 20.93
C ASP A 54 0.65 6.98 21.05
N GLU A 55 1.07 7.78 22.03
CA GLU A 55 2.47 8.05 22.27
C GLU A 55 3.24 6.84 22.79
N SER A 56 2.56 5.90 23.42
CA SER A 56 3.17 4.68 23.95
C SER A 56 3.35 3.58 22.92
N ALA A 57 2.75 3.74 21.73
CA ALA A 57 2.82 2.77 20.65
C ALA A 57 4.23 2.62 20.09
N SER A 58 4.53 1.46 19.54
CA SER A 58 5.79 1.18 18.84
C SER A 58 6.01 2.11 17.64
N ASN A 59 7.25 2.25 17.19
CA ASN A 59 7.57 3.04 16.00
C ASN A 59 6.84 2.52 14.76
N GLU A 60 6.71 1.20 14.60
CA GLU A 60 5.96 0.59 13.50
C GLU A 60 4.48 0.96 13.54
N GLU A 61 3.82 0.90 14.69
CA GLU A 61 2.41 1.29 14.83
C GLU A 61 2.20 2.80 14.59
N LYS A 62 3.15 3.62 15.05
CA LYS A 62 3.15 5.06 14.76
C LYS A 62 3.28 5.32 13.27
N LEU A 63 4.22 4.61 12.60
CA LEU A 63 4.40 4.72 11.15
C LEU A 63 3.15 4.25 10.39
N GLU A 64 2.57 3.12 10.75
CA GLU A 64 1.35 2.61 10.13
C GLU A 64 0.20 3.63 10.20
N ARG A 65 0.01 4.28 11.37
CA ARG A 65 -0.98 5.37 11.51
C ARG A 65 -0.70 6.54 10.58
N ILE A 66 0.55 7.01 10.57
CA ILE A 66 0.96 8.16 9.72
C ILE A 66 0.75 7.84 8.25
N ILE A 67 1.24 6.70 7.79
CA ILE A 67 1.15 6.32 6.37
C ILE A 67 -0.29 6.04 5.95
N THR A 68 -1.10 5.44 6.81
CA THR A 68 -2.52 5.25 6.53
C THR A 68 -3.23 6.59 6.33
N GLN A 69 -2.96 7.59 7.17
CA GLN A 69 -3.52 8.93 7.00
C GLN A 69 -2.95 9.65 5.78
N LYS A 70 -1.66 9.49 5.51
CA LYS A 70 -1.02 10.02 4.30
C LYS A 70 -1.67 9.44 3.05
N TRP A 71 -1.91 8.13 3.02
CA TRP A 71 -2.54 7.45 1.88
C TRP A 71 -3.94 8.03 1.58
N LEU A 72 -4.76 8.27 2.60
CA LEU A 72 -6.07 8.92 2.44
C LEU A 72 -5.92 10.35 1.91
N ALA A 73 -4.95 11.11 2.42
CA ALA A 73 -4.71 12.49 2.01
C ALA A 73 -4.13 12.62 0.59
N LEU A 74 -3.51 11.56 0.07
CA LEU A 74 -2.95 11.53 -1.29
C LEU A 74 -4.01 11.31 -2.37
N PHE A 75 -5.28 11.08 -2.04
CA PHE A 75 -6.32 10.97 -3.07
C PHE A 75 -6.47 12.28 -3.85
N PRO A 76 -6.40 12.29 -5.21
CA PRO A 76 -6.29 11.15 -6.13
C PRO A 76 -4.86 10.84 -6.64
N LEU A 77 -3.79 11.25 -5.94
CA LEU A 77 -2.39 11.02 -6.31
C LEU A 77 -1.98 9.55 -6.05
N SER A 78 -2.58 8.63 -6.77
CA SER A 78 -2.48 7.18 -6.54
C SER A 78 -1.04 6.63 -6.65
N THR A 79 -0.21 7.20 -7.52
CA THR A 79 1.20 6.78 -7.71
C THR A 79 2.04 7.01 -6.47
N GLU A 80 1.84 8.14 -5.77
CA GLU A 80 2.50 8.44 -4.49
C GLU A 80 2.03 7.47 -3.40
N GLY A 81 0.71 7.25 -3.30
CA GLY A 81 0.17 6.29 -2.35
C GLY A 81 0.71 4.88 -2.57
N TRP A 82 0.83 4.45 -3.83
CA TRP A 82 1.40 3.15 -4.19
C TRP A 82 2.90 3.07 -3.88
N ALA A 83 3.67 4.13 -4.12
CA ALA A 83 5.08 4.19 -3.76
C ALA A 83 5.29 4.06 -2.24
N GLU A 84 4.52 4.80 -1.44
CA GLU A 84 4.58 4.72 0.02
C GLU A 84 4.21 3.32 0.55
N GLN A 85 3.17 2.70 0.00
CA GLN A 85 2.76 1.36 0.39
C GLN A 85 3.87 0.33 0.12
N ARG A 86 4.54 0.41 -1.02
CA ARG A 86 5.67 -0.49 -1.34
C ARG A 86 6.87 -0.24 -0.44
N ARG A 87 7.17 1.02 -0.14
CA ARG A 87 8.30 1.41 0.69
C ARG A 87 8.13 1.00 2.15
N THR A 88 6.91 1.08 2.69
CA THR A 88 6.65 0.91 4.12
C THR A 88 5.84 -0.34 4.47
N GLY A 89 5.16 -0.94 3.51
CA GLY A 89 4.16 -1.99 3.74
C GLY A 89 2.80 -1.45 4.24
N TYR A 90 2.63 -0.13 4.33
CA TYR A 90 1.42 0.52 4.83
C TYR A 90 0.77 1.45 3.80
N PRO A 91 -0.58 1.62 3.82
CA PRO A 91 -1.52 0.87 4.66
C PRO A 91 -1.61 -0.60 4.26
N ARG A 92 -2.06 -1.45 5.18
CA ARG A 92 -2.36 -2.85 4.88
C ARG A 92 -3.67 -2.92 4.11
N PHE A 93 -3.64 -3.59 2.96
CA PHE A 93 -4.82 -3.82 2.14
C PHE A 93 -5.35 -5.23 2.31
N PHE A 94 -6.65 -5.40 2.07
CA PHE A 94 -7.21 -6.74 1.91
C PHE A 94 -6.54 -7.44 0.72
N PRO A 95 -6.17 -8.73 0.84
CA PRO A 95 -5.59 -9.47 -0.27
C PRO A 95 -6.63 -9.64 -1.39
N ALA A 96 -6.16 -9.68 -2.63
CA ALA A 96 -7.03 -9.99 -3.76
C ALA A 96 -7.37 -11.48 -3.75
N PHE A 97 -8.67 -11.84 -3.66
CA PHE A 97 -9.09 -13.24 -3.64
C PHE A 97 -8.92 -13.94 -4.98
N VAL A 98 -9.09 -13.20 -6.07
CA VAL A 98 -8.92 -13.73 -7.42
C VAL A 98 -7.65 -13.14 -8.01
N ASN A 99 -6.70 -13.99 -8.33
CA ASN A 99 -5.42 -13.62 -8.90
C ASN A 99 -5.17 -14.42 -10.20
N GLU A 100 -5.42 -13.79 -11.33
CA GLU A 100 -5.26 -14.38 -12.66
C GLU A 100 -3.89 -14.10 -13.29
N SER A 101 -2.91 -13.65 -12.49
CA SER A 101 -1.57 -13.26 -12.98
C SER A 101 -0.69 -14.44 -13.39
N ASN A 102 -1.14 -15.69 -13.22
CA ASN A 102 -0.34 -16.90 -13.48
C ASN A 102 1.03 -16.88 -12.77
N GLY A 103 1.08 -16.41 -11.54
CA GLY A 103 2.29 -16.32 -10.73
C GLY A 103 3.19 -15.13 -11.04
N ALA A 104 2.71 -14.15 -11.84
CA ALA A 104 3.45 -12.92 -12.07
C ALA A 104 3.32 -11.90 -10.92
N VAL A 105 2.30 -12.07 -10.06
CA VAL A 105 2.03 -11.22 -8.88
C VAL A 105 1.61 -12.14 -7.73
N ASN A 106 2.09 -11.86 -6.53
CA ASN A 106 1.60 -12.53 -5.33
C ASN A 106 0.32 -11.85 -4.81
N THR A 107 -0.63 -12.63 -4.30
CA THR A 107 -1.92 -12.13 -3.81
C THR A 107 -1.78 -11.24 -2.57
N GLU A 108 -0.84 -11.56 -1.67
CA GLU A 108 -0.64 -10.81 -0.42
C GLU A 108 0.11 -9.50 -0.66
N GLU A 109 1.12 -9.52 -1.53
CA GLU A 109 1.97 -8.36 -1.80
C GLU A 109 1.40 -7.41 -2.86
N GLY A 110 0.55 -7.93 -3.76
CA GLY A 110 0.03 -7.16 -4.87
C GLY A 110 1.09 -6.81 -5.93
N VAL A 111 0.78 -5.82 -6.75
CA VAL A 111 1.67 -5.35 -7.81
C VAL A 111 2.77 -4.48 -7.21
N ARG A 112 4.03 -4.86 -7.47
CA ARG A 112 5.22 -4.17 -6.93
C ARG A 112 5.89 -3.24 -7.95
N ARG A 113 5.76 -3.53 -9.24
CA ARG A 113 6.29 -2.69 -10.32
C ARG A 113 5.47 -2.79 -11.61
N VAL A 114 5.67 -1.83 -12.49
CA VAL A 114 5.23 -1.92 -13.88
C VAL A 114 6.30 -2.67 -14.67
N ILE A 115 5.89 -3.65 -15.49
CA ILE A 115 6.79 -4.39 -16.37
C ILE A 115 7.30 -3.50 -17.51
N TYR A 116 8.39 -3.89 -18.14
CA TYR A 116 8.87 -3.22 -19.35
C TYR A 116 7.84 -3.35 -20.48
N SER A 117 7.66 -2.29 -21.24
CA SER A 117 6.75 -2.31 -22.39
C SER A 117 7.37 -3.10 -23.56
N SER A 118 6.53 -3.62 -24.47
CA SER A 118 7.01 -4.23 -25.71
C SER A 118 7.90 -3.29 -26.51
N GLN A 119 7.58 -1.99 -26.51
CA GLN A 119 8.39 -0.97 -27.18
C GLN A 119 9.81 -0.86 -26.59
N ALA A 120 9.99 -1.08 -25.29
CA ALA A 120 11.31 -1.08 -24.66
C ALA A 120 12.13 -2.29 -25.13
N TYR A 121 11.50 -3.46 -25.25
CA TYR A 121 12.15 -4.65 -25.82
C TYR A 121 12.51 -4.46 -27.30
N ASP A 122 11.62 -3.87 -28.09
CA ASP A 122 11.87 -3.61 -29.51
C ASP A 122 12.99 -2.59 -29.72
N ALA A 123 13.04 -1.55 -28.89
CA ALA A 123 14.02 -0.47 -29.03
C ALA A 123 15.40 -0.84 -28.45
N ASN A 124 15.47 -1.58 -27.35
CA ASN A 124 16.72 -1.88 -26.66
C ASN A 124 16.63 -3.17 -25.81
N ALA A 125 16.47 -4.32 -26.45
CA ALA A 125 16.38 -5.62 -25.79
C ALA A 125 17.55 -5.88 -24.80
N LYS A 126 18.79 -5.57 -25.22
CA LYS A 126 19.97 -5.76 -24.34
C LYS A 126 19.94 -4.89 -23.08
N GLY A 127 19.43 -3.67 -23.20
CA GLY A 127 19.24 -2.79 -22.04
C GLY A 127 18.19 -3.33 -21.08
N VAL A 128 17.08 -3.87 -21.61
CA VAL A 128 16.04 -4.52 -20.82
C VAL A 128 16.58 -5.77 -20.12
N GLU A 129 17.30 -6.64 -20.82
CA GLU A 129 17.96 -7.82 -20.22
C GLU A 129 18.92 -7.44 -19.09
N GLY A 130 19.74 -6.41 -19.31
CA GLY A 130 20.62 -5.88 -18.26
C GLY A 130 19.87 -5.33 -17.05
N GLY A 131 18.77 -4.61 -17.29
CA GLY A 131 17.90 -4.11 -16.24
C GLY A 131 17.22 -5.22 -15.44
N ILE A 132 16.76 -6.28 -16.10
CA ILE A 132 16.17 -7.46 -15.44
C ILE A 132 17.20 -8.16 -14.56
N LYS A 133 18.44 -8.31 -15.05
CA LYS A 133 19.52 -8.92 -14.26
C LYS A 133 19.81 -8.14 -12.98
N LEU A 134 19.93 -6.83 -13.07
CA LEU A 134 20.11 -5.97 -11.89
C LEU A 134 18.91 -6.07 -10.94
N LEU A 135 17.71 -6.09 -11.48
CA LEU A 135 16.48 -6.24 -10.70
C LEU A 135 16.49 -7.57 -9.92
N ASP A 136 16.91 -8.67 -10.54
CA ASP A 136 16.96 -9.99 -9.90
C ASP A 136 18.07 -10.09 -8.84
N GLU A 137 19.19 -9.38 -9.03
CA GLU A 137 20.28 -9.32 -8.04
C GLU A 137 19.86 -8.62 -6.73
N GLU A 138 18.94 -7.67 -6.81
CA GLU A 138 18.47 -6.88 -5.65
C GLU A 138 17.07 -7.28 -5.15
N ASN A 139 16.46 -8.27 -5.79
CA ASN A 139 15.09 -8.69 -5.52
C ASN A 139 14.95 -9.35 -4.14
N SER A 140 14.05 -8.81 -3.33
CA SER A 140 13.74 -9.30 -1.99
C SER A 140 12.43 -10.08 -1.89
N SER A 141 11.84 -10.49 -3.01
CA SER A 141 10.57 -11.23 -2.99
C SER A 141 10.67 -12.57 -2.26
N LYS A 142 9.99 -12.69 -1.14
CA LYS A 142 9.89 -13.96 -0.37
C LYS A 142 9.08 -15.05 -1.09
N PHE A 143 8.32 -14.69 -2.12
CA PHE A 143 7.53 -15.61 -2.93
C PHE A 143 8.27 -16.11 -4.17
N GLY A 144 9.57 -15.76 -4.31
CA GLY A 144 10.40 -16.22 -5.42
C GLY A 144 9.99 -15.63 -6.78
N ILE A 145 9.27 -14.51 -6.81
CA ILE A 145 8.91 -13.83 -8.05
C ILE A 145 10.12 -13.03 -8.51
N SER A 146 10.60 -13.31 -9.72
CA SER A 146 11.79 -12.70 -10.32
C SER A 146 11.57 -12.42 -11.81
N GLY A 147 12.51 -11.73 -12.44
CA GLY A 147 12.41 -11.33 -13.84
C GLY A 147 11.51 -10.14 -14.07
N ASP A 148 11.10 -9.92 -15.31
CA ASP A 148 10.20 -8.83 -15.69
C ASP A 148 8.75 -9.18 -15.38
N LYS A 149 8.42 -9.21 -14.09
CA LYS A 149 7.08 -9.50 -13.59
C LYS A 149 6.56 -8.39 -12.69
N GLY A 150 5.24 -8.27 -12.60
CA GLY A 150 4.59 -7.27 -11.76
C GLY A 150 4.83 -7.42 -10.27
N GLY A 151 5.16 -8.62 -9.81
CA GLY A 151 5.46 -8.91 -8.40
C GLY A 151 6.95 -8.91 -8.05
N THR A 152 7.86 -8.63 -9.00
CA THR A 152 9.28 -8.50 -8.72
C THR A 152 9.57 -7.21 -7.98
N HIS A 153 10.29 -7.29 -6.86
CA HIS A 153 10.58 -6.14 -6.02
C HIS A 153 11.65 -5.23 -6.62
N LEU A 154 11.55 -3.95 -6.30
CA LEU A 154 12.60 -2.96 -6.55
C LEU A 154 13.53 -2.91 -5.33
N TRP A 155 14.76 -2.43 -5.50
CA TRP A 155 15.77 -2.35 -4.44
C TRP A 155 15.33 -1.61 -3.18
N TRP A 156 14.43 -0.67 -3.31
CA TRP A 156 13.88 0.13 -2.21
C TRP A 156 12.54 -0.40 -1.66
N ASP A 157 12.01 -1.44 -2.29
CA ASP A 157 10.75 -2.07 -1.89
C ASP A 157 10.97 -2.89 -0.61
N ASN A 158 10.32 -2.51 0.46
CA ASN A 158 10.64 -2.98 1.80
C ASN A 158 9.67 -4.04 2.34
N ALA A 159 9.09 -4.88 1.49
CA ALA A 159 8.05 -5.82 1.89
C ALA A 159 8.43 -6.72 3.09
N ASP A 160 9.73 -6.98 3.32
CA ASP A 160 10.20 -7.95 4.31
C ASP A 160 11.23 -7.40 5.31
N LYS A 161 11.59 -6.14 5.18
CA LYS A 161 12.52 -5.50 6.11
C LYS A 161 11.70 -4.58 7.01
N GLY A 162 11.83 -4.68 8.31
CA GLY A 162 11.23 -3.69 9.20
C GLY A 162 11.64 -2.27 8.79
N ASN A 163 10.83 -1.28 9.11
CA ASN A 163 11.11 0.12 8.78
C ASN A 163 12.14 0.74 9.74
N PHE A 164 12.48 0.03 10.83
CA PHE A 164 13.40 0.47 11.89
C PHE A 164 14.34 -0.66 12.32
#